data_b42c3df7f72dc640effa33f8f9a5cc2a
#
_entry.id   b42c3df7f72dc640effa33f8f9a5cc2a
#
_cell.length_a   1.000
_cell.length_b   1.000
_cell.length_c   1.000
_cell.angle_alpha   90.00
_cell.angle_beta   90.00
_cell.angle_gamma   90.00
#
_symmetry.space_group_name_H-M   'P 1'
#
loop_
_entity.id
_entity.type
_entity.pdbx_description
1 polymer ?
#
loop_
_entity_poly.entity_id
_entity_poly.type
_entity_poly.pdbx_seq_one_letter_code
_entity_poly.pdbx_strand_id
1 'polypeptide(L)'
;MQIQNSHDYTSAPFEITAQDLAIIFDQLNLGFRRQMWIVNDIWENNRWILPSRYRGKKKKYIEDILYNVDYLYQKEEVDESIDAIKKSAEELGYNVNTDRLMDDYYGISEFFKLLWIQIKYINQSGYSRAKIRTILDKYHYKRRSEKFNDYFEECLYFYKMIPTVKGEECNVRTVPIDTMITFRLQDRRRKRVSVAK
;
A
#
# COMPACT_ATOMS: atom_id res chain seq x y z
N MET A 1 -1.89 -37.51 -8.53
CA MET A 1 -0.80 -36.59 -8.14
C MET A 1 -1.47 -35.22 -7.91
N GLN A 2 -1.81 -34.94 -6.65
CA GLN A 2 -2.50 -33.69 -6.29
C GLN A 2 -1.44 -32.61 -6.08
N ILE A 3 -1.48 -31.57 -6.91
CA ILE A 3 -0.69 -30.37 -6.72
C ILE A 3 -1.42 -29.55 -5.65
N GLN A 4 -0.94 -29.62 -4.42
CA GLN A 4 -1.34 -28.70 -3.34
C GLN A 4 -0.75 -27.33 -3.66
N ASN A 5 -1.56 -26.46 -4.24
CA ASN A 5 -1.28 -25.03 -4.26
C ASN A 5 -1.61 -24.48 -2.86
N SER A 6 -0.66 -24.59 -1.94
CA SER A 6 -0.69 -23.85 -0.69
C SER A 6 -0.21 -22.42 -0.94
N HIS A 7 -1.05 -21.59 -1.49
CA HIS A 7 -0.88 -20.16 -1.33
C HIS A 7 -1.24 -19.79 0.11
N ASP A 8 -0.22 -19.78 0.96
CA ASP A 8 -0.31 -19.25 2.31
C ASP A 8 -0.51 -17.72 2.26
N TYR A 9 -1.74 -17.28 2.03
CA TYR A 9 -2.17 -15.88 2.16
C TYR A 9 -2.41 -15.51 3.63
N THR A 10 -1.44 -15.77 4.50
CA THR A 10 -1.50 -15.36 5.90
C THR A 10 -0.61 -14.17 6.24
N SER A 11 -0.27 -13.32 5.25
CA SER A 11 0.25 -12.00 5.56
C SER A 11 -0.91 -11.10 5.93
N ALA A 12 -0.86 -10.47 7.12
CA ALA A 12 -1.84 -9.46 7.47
C ALA A 12 -1.92 -8.42 6.33
N PRO A 13 -3.12 -8.01 5.88
CA PRO A 13 -3.31 -7.18 4.69
C PRO A 13 -2.57 -5.84 4.76
N PHE A 14 -2.17 -5.42 5.96
CA PHE A 14 -1.49 -4.15 6.22
C PHE A 14 0.04 -4.24 6.14
N GLU A 15 0.64 -5.42 6.21
CA GLU A 15 2.09 -5.55 6.15
C GLU A 15 2.62 -5.16 4.77
N ILE A 16 3.78 -4.49 4.74
CA ILE A 16 4.43 -4.11 3.47
C ILE A 16 5.34 -5.25 3.04
N THR A 17 4.92 -5.96 2.00
CA THR A 17 5.69 -7.08 1.43
C THR A 17 6.84 -6.58 0.56
N ALA A 18 7.73 -7.49 0.16
CA ALA A 18 8.78 -7.19 -0.80
C ALA A 18 8.21 -6.77 -2.16
N GLN A 19 7.11 -7.40 -2.59
CA GLN A 19 6.39 -7.05 -3.80
C GLN A 19 5.76 -5.65 -3.71
N ASP A 20 5.11 -5.32 -2.59
CA ASP A 20 4.56 -3.97 -2.39
C ASP A 20 5.63 -2.90 -2.52
N LEU A 21 6.83 -3.12 -1.93
CA LEU A 21 7.93 -2.16 -2.03
C LEU A 21 8.44 -2.02 -3.46
N ALA A 22 8.57 -3.12 -4.20
CA ALA A 22 9.00 -3.07 -5.59
C ALA A 22 8.01 -2.25 -6.43
N ILE A 23 6.70 -2.50 -6.31
CA ILE A 23 5.65 -1.74 -6.99
C ILE A 23 5.68 -0.26 -6.59
N ILE A 24 5.83 0.05 -5.30
CA ILE A 24 5.89 1.44 -4.81
C ILE A 24 7.15 2.14 -5.33
N PHE A 25 8.28 1.47 -5.40
CA PHE A 25 9.53 2.04 -5.92
C PHE A 25 9.42 2.36 -7.40
N ASP A 26 8.78 1.50 -8.18
CA ASP A 26 8.47 1.71 -9.58
C ASP A 26 7.52 2.91 -9.75
N GLN A 27 6.37 2.91 -9.09
CA GLN A 27 5.39 4.01 -9.13
C GLN A 27 5.97 5.37 -8.75
N LEU A 28 6.96 5.41 -7.85
CA LEU A 28 7.63 6.63 -7.40
C LEU A 28 8.89 6.94 -8.21
N ASN A 29 9.22 6.11 -9.20
CA ASN A 29 10.43 6.21 -10.03
C ASN A 29 11.70 6.42 -9.20
N LEU A 30 11.90 5.58 -8.19
CA LEU A 30 13.01 5.71 -7.27
C LEU A 30 14.26 5.00 -7.79
N GLY A 31 15.36 5.74 -7.90
CA GLY A 31 16.65 5.15 -8.22
C GLY A 31 17.14 4.17 -7.14
N PHE A 32 17.91 3.15 -7.53
CA PHE A 32 18.39 2.04 -6.71
C PHE A 32 18.98 2.47 -5.36
N ARG A 33 19.81 3.52 -5.35
CA ARG A 33 20.42 4.03 -4.11
C ARG A 33 19.38 4.45 -3.06
N ARG A 34 18.29 5.09 -3.53
CA ARG A 34 17.21 5.53 -2.66
C ARG A 34 16.36 4.37 -2.19
N GLN A 35 16.09 3.41 -3.07
CA GLN A 35 15.40 2.17 -2.71
C GLN A 35 16.12 1.46 -1.58
N MET A 36 17.43 1.22 -1.71
CA MET A 36 18.23 0.52 -0.70
C MET A 36 18.33 1.29 0.61
N TRP A 37 18.36 2.63 0.58
CA TRP A 37 18.30 3.44 1.77
C TRP A 37 16.96 3.26 2.51
N ILE A 38 15.82 3.29 1.80
CA ILE A 38 14.48 3.06 2.37
C ILE A 38 14.40 1.66 2.98
N VAL A 39 14.81 0.63 2.24
CA VAL A 39 14.80 -0.77 2.69
C VAL A 39 15.59 -0.93 3.99
N ASN A 40 16.77 -0.33 4.08
CA ASN A 40 17.58 -0.38 5.28
C ASN A 40 16.93 0.35 6.45
N ASP A 41 16.36 1.55 6.24
CA ASP A 41 15.68 2.28 7.32
C ASP A 41 14.42 1.55 7.80
N ILE A 42 13.64 0.96 6.90
CA ILE A 42 12.51 0.10 7.28
C ILE A 42 13.00 -1.04 8.16
N TRP A 43 14.07 -1.72 7.74
CA TRP A 43 14.63 -2.84 8.51
C TRP A 43 15.12 -2.42 9.88
N GLU A 44 15.83 -1.33 10.00
CA GLU A 44 16.42 -0.90 11.27
C GLU A 44 15.40 -0.24 12.22
N ASN A 45 14.49 0.58 11.69
CA ASN A 45 13.65 1.47 12.48
C ASN A 45 12.15 1.17 12.43
N ASN A 46 11.69 0.39 11.43
CA ASN A 46 10.27 0.22 11.16
C ASN A 46 9.87 -1.24 10.89
N ARG A 47 10.57 -2.22 11.48
CA ARG A 47 10.32 -3.67 11.26
C ARG A 47 8.88 -4.11 11.52
N TRP A 48 8.15 -3.35 12.28
CA TRP A 48 6.76 -3.67 12.65
C TRP A 48 5.79 -3.69 11.45
N ILE A 49 6.18 -3.07 10.34
CA ILE A 49 5.38 -3.07 9.10
C ILE A 49 5.73 -4.25 8.17
N LEU A 50 6.75 -5.02 8.50
CA LEU A 50 7.22 -6.12 7.66
C LEU A 50 6.53 -7.44 8.01
N PRO A 51 6.26 -8.30 7.02
CA PRO A 51 5.79 -9.65 7.24
C PRO A 51 6.66 -10.41 8.22
N SER A 52 6.00 -11.13 9.13
CA SER A 52 6.66 -11.92 10.18
C SER A 52 7.65 -12.96 9.61
N ARG A 53 7.41 -13.45 8.39
CA ARG A 53 8.30 -14.38 7.66
C ARG A 53 9.72 -13.85 7.46
N TYR A 54 9.92 -12.53 7.49
CA TYR A 54 11.24 -11.90 7.36
C TYR A 54 11.96 -11.68 8.69
N ARG A 55 11.33 -12.01 9.81
CA ARG A 55 11.93 -11.81 11.15
C ARG A 55 13.31 -12.46 11.23
N GLY A 56 14.35 -11.64 11.47
CA GLY A 56 15.75 -12.10 11.52
C GLY A 56 16.39 -12.44 10.14
N LYS A 57 15.70 -12.23 9.02
CA LYS A 57 16.14 -12.67 7.68
C LYS A 57 16.33 -11.47 6.74
N LYS A 58 17.16 -10.50 7.12
CA LYS A 58 17.40 -9.26 6.32
C LYS A 58 17.84 -9.56 4.89
N LYS A 59 18.77 -10.49 4.71
CA LYS A 59 19.30 -10.87 3.39
C LYS A 59 18.17 -11.34 2.48
N LYS A 60 17.34 -12.28 2.96
CA LYS A 60 16.21 -12.80 2.18
C LYS A 60 15.19 -11.71 1.84
N TYR A 61 14.91 -10.78 2.76
CA TYR A 61 14.02 -9.66 2.50
C TYR A 61 14.54 -8.77 1.34
N ILE A 62 15.84 -8.46 1.36
CA ILE A 62 16.47 -7.68 0.28
C ILE A 62 16.46 -8.46 -1.05
N GLU A 63 16.80 -9.76 -1.03
CA GLU A 63 16.77 -10.62 -2.21
C GLU A 63 15.36 -10.68 -2.83
N ASP A 64 14.32 -10.84 -2.01
CA ASP A 64 12.94 -10.87 -2.48
C ASP A 64 12.50 -9.52 -3.09
N ILE A 65 12.98 -8.38 -2.54
CA ILE A 65 12.70 -7.05 -3.15
C ILE A 65 13.39 -6.94 -4.51
N LEU A 66 14.66 -7.26 -4.59
CA LEU A 66 15.42 -7.17 -5.85
C LEU A 66 14.82 -8.07 -6.93
N TYR A 67 14.42 -9.29 -6.56
CA TYR A 67 13.73 -10.20 -7.47
C TYR A 67 12.43 -9.57 -8.02
N ASN A 68 11.61 -8.96 -7.15
CA ASN A 68 10.37 -8.34 -7.60
C ASN A 68 10.62 -7.08 -8.45
N VAL A 69 11.65 -6.30 -8.15
CA VAL A 69 12.05 -5.14 -8.98
C VAL A 69 12.44 -5.61 -10.38
N ASP A 70 13.31 -6.62 -10.48
CA ASP A 70 13.73 -7.19 -11.77
C ASP A 70 12.54 -7.77 -12.54
N TYR A 71 11.61 -8.42 -11.85
CA TYR A 71 10.39 -8.96 -12.46
C TYR A 71 9.50 -7.87 -13.04
N LEU A 72 9.36 -6.73 -12.37
CA LEU A 72 8.58 -5.59 -12.87
C LEU A 72 9.17 -4.98 -14.14
N TYR A 73 10.51 -4.92 -14.25
CA TYR A 73 11.16 -4.47 -15.50
C TYR A 73 10.93 -5.42 -16.68
N GLN A 74 10.72 -6.70 -16.42
CA GLN A 74 10.39 -7.71 -17.46
C GLN A 74 8.89 -7.77 -17.77
N LYS A 75 8.07 -7.17 -16.92
CA LYS A 75 6.61 -7.26 -16.98
C LYS A 75 6.02 -6.60 -18.23
N GLU A 76 6.61 -5.51 -18.74
CA GLU A 76 6.10 -4.82 -19.94
C GLU A 76 6.01 -5.79 -21.12
N GLU A 77 7.06 -6.60 -21.38
CA GLU A 77 7.03 -7.62 -22.44
C GLU A 77 6.01 -8.73 -22.16
N VAL A 78 5.83 -9.10 -20.88
CA VAL A 78 4.87 -10.14 -20.47
C VAL A 78 3.44 -9.62 -20.55
N ASP A 79 3.18 -8.36 -20.17
CA ASP A 79 1.84 -7.76 -20.22
C ASP A 79 1.36 -7.58 -21.67
N GLU A 80 2.24 -7.20 -22.62
CA GLU A 80 1.91 -7.18 -24.05
C GLU A 80 1.51 -8.56 -24.55
N SER A 81 2.21 -9.61 -24.12
CA SER A 81 1.88 -11.00 -24.49
C SER A 81 0.56 -11.45 -23.87
N ILE A 82 0.27 -11.08 -22.62
CA ILE A 82 -1.01 -11.38 -21.95
C ILE A 82 -2.16 -10.66 -22.63
N ASP A 83 -2.01 -9.40 -23.00
CA ASP A 83 -3.05 -8.65 -23.69
C ASP A 83 -3.31 -9.18 -25.09
N ALA A 84 -2.28 -9.65 -25.81
CA ALA A 84 -2.44 -10.35 -27.08
C ALA A 84 -3.19 -11.67 -26.91
N ILE A 85 -2.91 -12.43 -25.84
CA ILE A 85 -3.63 -13.68 -25.52
C ILE A 85 -5.09 -13.38 -25.16
N LYS A 86 -5.36 -12.35 -24.35
CA LYS A 86 -6.73 -11.94 -24.00
C LYS A 86 -7.52 -11.57 -25.23
N LYS A 87 -6.94 -10.72 -26.11
CA LYS A 87 -7.57 -10.32 -27.36
C LYS A 87 -7.88 -11.54 -28.26
N SER A 88 -6.95 -12.46 -28.38
CA SER A 88 -7.17 -13.70 -29.14
C SER A 88 -8.25 -14.58 -28.53
N ALA A 89 -8.36 -14.65 -27.20
CA ALA A 89 -9.40 -15.39 -26.49
C ALA A 89 -10.78 -14.75 -26.71
N GLU A 90 -10.88 -13.42 -26.66
CA GLU A 90 -12.10 -12.67 -26.96
C GLU A 90 -12.57 -12.86 -28.40
N GLU A 91 -11.66 -12.84 -29.38
CA GLU A 91 -11.92 -13.12 -30.78
C GLU A 91 -12.47 -14.55 -31.00
N LEU A 92 -12.07 -15.50 -30.15
CA LEU A 92 -12.58 -16.88 -30.15
C LEU A 92 -13.89 -17.07 -29.36
N GLY A 93 -14.45 -15.97 -28.80
CA GLY A 93 -15.71 -16.01 -28.04
C GLY A 93 -15.55 -16.48 -26.58
N TYR A 94 -14.32 -16.54 -26.06
CA TYR A 94 -14.09 -16.82 -24.65
C TYR A 94 -14.21 -15.52 -23.85
N ASN A 95 -15.20 -15.46 -22.97
CA ASN A 95 -15.34 -14.34 -22.03
C ASN A 95 -14.35 -14.52 -20.88
N VAL A 96 -13.18 -13.91 -21.00
CA VAL A 96 -12.17 -13.90 -19.93
C VAL A 96 -12.59 -12.86 -18.90
N ASN A 97 -13.41 -13.28 -17.93
CA ASN A 97 -13.85 -12.43 -16.83
C ASN A 97 -12.68 -12.18 -15.88
N THR A 98 -11.93 -11.10 -16.12
CA THR A 98 -10.82 -10.66 -15.27
C THR A 98 -11.28 -9.96 -14.00
N ASP A 99 -12.59 -9.69 -13.84
CA ASP A 99 -13.15 -8.91 -12.73
C ASP A 99 -13.15 -9.65 -11.37
N ARG A 100 -12.81 -10.94 -11.36
CA ARG A 100 -12.79 -11.76 -10.14
C ARG A 100 -11.46 -11.74 -9.37
N LEU A 101 -10.41 -11.08 -9.87
CA LEU A 101 -9.09 -11.05 -9.23
C LEU A 101 -8.84 -9.84 -8.34
N MET A 102 -9.75 -8.89 -8.32
CA MET A 102 -9.71 -7.73 -7.44
C MET A 102 -10.68 -7.95 -6.29
N ASP A 103 -10.22 -8.66 -5.26
CA ASP A 103 -10.92 -8.69 -3.98
C ASP A 103 -11.04 -7.26 -3.47
N ASP A 104 -12.24 -6.80 -3.13
CA ASP A 104 -12.63 -5.40 -2.86
C ASP A 104 -11.79 -4.69 -1.77
N TYR A 105 -10.88 -5.39 -1.10
CA TYR A 105 -10.12 -4.88 0.05
C TYR A 105 -8.67 -4.50 -0.24
N TYR A 106 -8.08 -4.96 -1.33
CA TYR A 106 -6.66 -4.71 -1.63
C TYR A 106 -6.36 -3.23 -1.91
N GLY A 107 -7.24 -2.54 -2.60
CA GLY A 107 -6.98 -1.17 -3.05
C GLY A 107 -6.72 -0.17 -1.92
N ILE A 108 -7.45 -0.23 -0.80
CA ILE A 108 -7.28 0.73 0.31
C ILE A 108 -5.96 0.48 1.03
N SER A 109 -5.58 -0.76 1.28
CA SER A 109 -4.29 -1.07 1.91
C SER A 109 -3.12 -0.61 1.06
N GLU A 110 -3.19 -0.78 -0.27
CA GLU A 110 -2.17 -0.28 -1.20
C GLU A 110 -2.04 1.25 -1.15
N PHE A 111 -3.18 1.96 -1.11
CA PHE A 111 -3.15 3.40 -0.91
C PHE A 111 -2.38 3.79 0.35
N PHE A 112 -2.64 3.12 1.49
CA PHE A 112 -1.98 3.42 2.74
C PHE A 112 -0.51 3.00 2.78
N LYS A 113 -0.14 1.89 2.13
CA LYS A 113 1.26 1.47 1.97
C LYS A 113 2.06 2.54 1.22
N LEU A 114 1.55 2.96 0.06
CA LEU A 114 2.14 4.03 -0.74
C LEU A 114 2.20 5.35 0.06
N LEU A 115 1.10 5.73 0.70
CA LEU A 115 0.98 6.96 1.48
C LEU A 115 2.01 6.99 2.63
N TRP A 116 2.18 5.87 3.33
CA TRP A 116 3.15 5.75 4.41
C TRP A 116 4.59 5.95 3.93
N ILE A 117 4.97 5.30 2.82
CA ILE A 117 6.27 5.47 2.19
C ILE A 117 6.49 6.93 1.75
N GLN A 118 5.49 7.53 1.11
CA GLN A 118 5.57 8.93 0.68
C GLN A 118 5.79 9.88 1.86
N ILE A 119 4.99 9.79 2.92
CA ILE A 119 5.09 10.67 4.07
C ILE A 119 6.42 10.48 4.79
N LYS A 120 6.87 9.23 4.93
CA LYS A 120 8.05 8.88 5.71
C LYS A 120 9.35 9.21 4.99
N TYR A 121 9.42 9.00 3.67
CA TYR A 121 10.69 8.99 2.94
C TYR A 121 10.76 9.96 1.76
N ILE A 122 9.63 10.41 1.22
CA ILE A 122 9.61 11.18 -0.01
C ILE A 122 9.22 12.63 0.24
N ASN A 123 8.11 12.85 0.94
CA ASN A 123 7.57 14.19 1.13
C ASN A 123 8.36 14.95 2.20
N GLN A 124 9.08 16.00 1.79
CA GLN A 124 9.83 16.87 2.72
C GLN A 124 8.91 17.54 3.75
N SER A 125 7.63 17.76 3.40
CA SER A 125 6.63 18.34 4.30
C SER A 125 6.21 17.42 5.44
N GLY A 126 6.51 16.11 5.36
CA GLY A 126 6.11 15.10 6.35
C GLY A 126 4.60 14.83 6.38
N TYR A 127 3.88 15.17 5.33
CA TYR A 127 2.46 14.85 5.16
C TYR A 127 2.10 14.58 3.70
N SER A 128 0.92 14.00 3.50
CA SER A 128 0.29 13.91 2.19
C SER A 128 -1.19 14.26 2.29
N ARG A 129 -1.83 14.53 1.15
CA ARG A 129 -3.23 14.97 1.10
C ARG A 129 -4.02 14.16 0.10
N ALA A 130 -5.24 13.79 0.46
CA ALA A 130 -6.18 13.17 -0.45
C ALA A 130 -7.63 13.49 -0.03
N LYS A 131 -8.56 13.37 -0.97
CA LYS A 131 -10.00 13.37 -0.69
C LYS A 131 -10.47 11.93 -0.61
N ILE A 132 -11.47 11.64 0.24
CA ILE A 132 -12.09 10.31 0.27
C ILE A 132 -12.68 9.97 -1.10
N ARG A 133 -13.30 10.92 -1.80
CA ARG A 133 -13.80 10.73 -3.17
C ARG A 133 -12.69 10.20 -4.09
N THR A 134 -11.51 10.81 -4.09
CA THR A 134 -10.40 10.37 -4.94
C THR A 134 -9.96 8.94 -4.64
N ILE A 135 -10.02 8.54 -3.36
CA ILE A 135 -9.70 7.16 -2.95
C ILE A 135 -10.78 6.20 -3.43
N LEU A 136 -12.07 6.55 -3.23
CA LEU A 136 -13.19 5.76 -3.70
C LEU A 136 -13.11 5.54 -5.23
N ASP A 137 -12.92 6.63 -5.99
CA ASP A 137 -12.86 6.59 -7.46
C ASP A 137 -11.66 5.76 -7.95
N LYS A 138 -10.48 5.95 -7.35
CA LYS A 138 -9.25 5.23 -7.74
C LYS A 138 -9.39 3.72 -7.57
N TYR A 139 -10.08 3.28 -6.54
CA TYR A 139 -10.23 1.86 -6.21
C TYR A 139 -11.62 1.32 -6.50
N HIS A 140 -12.39 2.02 -7.34
CA HIS A 140 -13.70 1.61 -7.87
C HIS A 140 -14.78 1.34 -6.83
N TYR A 141 -14.68 1.98 -5.66
CA TYR A 141 -15.75 1.91 -4.66
C TYR A 141 -16.91 2.84 -5.03
N LYS A 142 -18.11 2.27 -5.15
CA LYS A 142 -19.32 3.04 -5.49
C LYS A 142 -19.74 4.05 -4.43
N ARG A 143 -19.42 3.79 -3.17
CA ARG A 143 -19.79 4.62 -2.03
C ARG A 143 -18.93 4.37 -0.80
N ARG A 144 -18.94 5.32 0.12
CA ARG A 144 -18.36 5.15 1.46
C ARG A 144 -19.32 4.30 2.31
N SER A 145 -19.07 2.98 2.38
CA SER A 145 -19.83 2.04 3.23
C SER A 145 -19.24 1.95 4.63
N GLU A 146 -19.97 1.35 5.58
CA GLU A 146 -19.43 1.04 6.92
C GLU A 146 -18.17 0.17 6.83
N LYS A 147 -18.18 -0.88 6.01
CA LYS A 147 -17.01 -1.73 5.79
C LYS A 147 -15.80 -0.94 5.27
N PHE A 148 -16.02 0.01 4.36
CA PHE A 148 -14.96 0.91 3.90
C PHE A 148 -14.40 1.74 5.04
N ASN A 149 -15.29 2.34 5.86
CA ASN A 149 -14.89 3.16 6.99
C ASN A 149 -14.08 2.35 8.02
N ASP A 150 -14.57 1.14 8.37
CA ASP A 150 -13.91 0.24 9.32
C ASP A 150 -12.49 -0.07 8.84
N TYR A 151 -12.36 -0.51 7.60
CA TYR A 151 -11.06 -0.87 7.03
C TYR A 151 -10.13 0.34 6.87
N PHE A 152 -10.68 1.50 6.54
CA PHE A 152 -9.93 2.75 6.45
C PHE A 152 -9.36 3.16 7.81
N GLU A 153 -10.16 3.04 8.89
CA GLU A 153 -9.71 3.32 10.26
C GLU A 153 -8.67 2.30 10.73
N GLU A 154 -8.82 1.02 10.39
CA GLU A 154 -7.82 0.00 10.67
C GLU A 154 -6.48 0.33 10.00
N CYS A 155 -6.50 0.78 8.74
CA CYS A 155 -5.30 1.27 8.06
C CYS A 155 -4.67 2.46 8.79
N LEU A 156 -5.46 3.47 9.14
CA LEU A 156 -4.97 4.64 9.89
C LEU A 156 -4.30 4.22 11.20
N TYR A 157 -4.95 3.32 11.94
CA TYR A 157 -4.42 2.80 13.20
C TYR A 157 -3.12 2.03 13.01
N PHE A 158 -3.10 1.07 12.06
CA PHE A 158 -1.92 0.25 11.78
C PHE A 158 -0.73 1.13 11.38
N TYR A 159 -0.90 2.02 10.41
CA TYR A 159 0.18 2.88 9.92
C TYR A 159 0.48 4.07 10.83
N LYS A 160 -0.22 4.20 11.97
CA LYS A 160 -0.07 5.31 12.93
C LYS A 160 -0.23 6.66 12.26
N MET A 161 -1.27 6.79 11.43
CA MET A 161 -1.59 8.02 10.73
C MET A 161 -2.68 8.80 11.44
N ILE A 162 -2.55 10.12 11.43
CA ILE A 162 -3.56 11.05 11.93
C ILE A 162 -4.15 11.80 10.74
N PRO A 163 -5.46 11.64 10.46
CA PRO A 163 -6.16 12.43 9.47
C PRO A 163 -6.52 13.79 10.07
N THR A 164 -6.25 14.88 9.35
CA THR A 164 -6.58 16.23 9.78
C THR A 164 -7.23 17.05 8.67
N VAL A 165 -8.12 17.97 9.05
CA VAL A 165 -8.71 18.99 8.18
C VAL A 165 -8.38 20.34 8.77
N LYS A 166 -7.73 21.23 8.01
CA LYS A 166 -7.27 22.56 8.48
C LYS A 166 -6.42 22.52 9.75
N GLY A 167 -5.73 21.39 9.98
CA GLY A 167 -4.84 21.21 11.13
C GLY A 167 -5.46 20.52 12.35
N GLU A 168 -6.77 20.35 12.40
CA GLU A 168 -7.50 19.63 13.46
C GLU A 168 -7.77 18.18 13.06
N GLU A 169 -7.69 17.26 14.02
CA GLU A 169 -8.04 15.85 13.77
C GLU A 169 -9.49 15.75 13.31
N CYS A 170 -9.74 14.92 12.31
CA CYS A 170 -11.06 14.73 11.75
C CYS A 170 -11.51 13.27 11.83
N ASN A 171 -12.81 13.07 11.98
CA ASN A 171 -13.40 11.75 11.89
C ASN A 171 -13.67 11.42 10.41
N VAL A 172 -12.98 10.41 9.90
CA VAL A 172 -13.08 9.98 8.50
C VAL A 172 -14.45 9.42 8.11
N ARG A 173 -15.27 9.02 9.10
CA ARG A 173 -16.65 8.56 8.87
C ARG A 173 -17.61 9.69 8.55
N THR A 174 -17.38 10.86 9.13
CA THR A 174 -18.32 11.99 9.07
C THR A 174 -17.84 13.13 8.18
N VAL A 175 -16.53 13.25 7.95
CA VAL A 175 -15.99 14.29 7.08
C VAL A 175 -16.58 14.19 5.67
N PRO A 176 -17.01 15.30 5.03
CA PRO A 176 -17.50 15.26 3.65
C PRO A 176 -16.47 14.66 2.70
N ILE A 177 -16.91 13.78 1.79
CA ILE A 177 -16.02 13.00 0.90
C ILE A 177 -15.16 13.89 -0.03
N ASP A 178 -15.59 15.12 -0.29
CA ASP A 178 -14.87 16.09 -1.11
C ASP A 178 -13.88 16.96 -0.32
N THR A 179 -13.87 16.82 1.00
CA THR A 179 -12.95 17.57 1.86
C THR A 179 -11.52 17.04 1.68
N MET A 180 -10.57 17.97 1.55
CA MET A 180 -9.14 17.63 1.51
C MET A 180 -8.67 17.25 2.90
N ILE A 181 -8.30 15.99 3.07
CA ILE A 181 -7.73 15.44 4.30
C ILE A 181 -6.22 15.46 4.20
N THR A 182 -5.56 15.90 5.25
CA THR A 182 -4.10 15.82 5.39
C THR A 182 -3.76 14.66 6.32
N PHE A 183 -2.94 13.73 5.83
CA PHE A 183 -2.45 12.57 6.57
C PHE A 183 -1.03 12.84 7.06
N ARG A 184 -0.78 12.59 8.35
CA ARG A 184 0.53 12.72 8.98
C ARG A 184 0.82 11.47 9.78
N LEU A 185 2.10 11.12 9.92
CA LEU A 185 2.49 10.06 10.85
C LEU A 185 2.46 10.61 12.29
N GLN A 186 1.98 9.77 13.22
CA GLN A 186 1.99 10.10 14.63
C GLN A 186 3.43 10.24 15.14
N ASP A 187 3.81 11.43 15.57
CA ASP A 187 5.13 11.66 16.15
C ASP A 187 5.17 11.12 17.59
N ARG A 188 6.00 10.12 17.84
CA ARG A 188 6.18 9.55 19.19
C ARG A 188 6.77 10.55 20.19
N ARG A 189 7.38 11.65 19.73
CA ARG A 189 8.07 12.62 20.58
C ARG A 189 7.13 13.62 21.26
N ARG A 190 5.91 13.83 20.74
CA ARG A 190 4.98 14.85 21.28
C ARG A 190 4.18 14.43 22.51
N LYS A 191 4.20 13.18 22.95
CA LYS A 191 3.44 12.72 24.14
C LYS A 191 4.09 13.06 25.50
N ARG A 192 5.19 13.79 25.56
CA ARG A 192 5.88 14.11 26.84
C ARG A 192 5.62 15.50 27.41
N VAL A 193 4.77 16.32 26.79
CA VAL A 193 4.67 17.75 27.22
C VAL A 193 3.26 18.17 27.69
N SER A 194 2.28 17.29 27.78
CA SER A 194 0.92 17.69 28.21
C SER A 194 0.42 17.07 29.52
N VAL A 195 1.34 16.67 30.43
CA VAL A 195 0.95 16.31 31.80
C VAL A 195 1.85 17.07 32.76
N ALA A 196 1.64 18.37 32.85
CA ALA A 196 2.05 19.21 33.98
C ALA A 196 1.39 20.58 33.85
N LYS A 197 0.14 20.70 34.27
CA LYS A 197 -0.40 21.85 35.02
C LYS A 197 -1.74 21.48 35.62
#